data_ec92c75a4ab340a14771161a1f5a8ddc
#
_entry.id   ec92c75a4ab340a14771161a1f5a8ddc
#
_cell.length_a   1.000
_cell.length_b   1.000
_cell.length_c   1.000
_cell.angle_alpha   90.00
_cell.angle_beta   90.00
_cell.angle_gamma   90.00
#
_symmetry.space_group_name_H-M   'P 1'
#
loop_
_entity.id
_entity.type
_entity.pdbx_description
1 polymer ?
#
loop_
_entity_poly.entity_id
_entity_poly.type
_entity_poly.pdbx_seq_one_letter_code
_entity_poly.pdbx_strand_id
1 'polypeptide(L)'
;MLKRSMFLTAAVLVGLLWASAAMAQDYRKFEVFGGYSHNRVDVGPVEDFDPSDDLEFNDIFDEREGFNGFNASVVGNFSRYIGAKFDYSYHQKSFSFGPDNTTIRLHNILGGIQIKDNSTEGRLKPFAHALVGVGRTSADLSEFDNSLEDFDDAGFAAAIGGGLDVRVSRKVDVRVFQFDYNPMRFDFTDFGASGIVGTPTFQGNLKRTLHNFRIGVGIVFH
;
A
#
# COMPACT_ATOMS: atom_id res chain seq x y z
N MET A 1 -25.13 9.56 22.12
CA MET A 1 -25.38 8.13 22.33
C MET A 1 -24.66 7.23 21.29
N LEU A 2 -24.52 7.62 20.04
CA LEU A 2 -23.88 6.83 18.98
C LEU A 2 -22.41 6.42 19.24
N LYS A 3 -21.59 7.32 19.79
CA LYS A 3 -20.16 7.05 20.06
C LYS A 3 -19.92 5.94 21.09
N ARG A 4 -20.79 5.80 22.10
CA ARG A 4 -20.66 4.74 23.12
C ARG A 4 -21.01 3.35 22.57
N SER A 5 -21.96 3.24 21.64
CA SER A 5 -22.32 1.98 21.02
C SER A 5 -21.23 1.45 20.10
N MET A 6 -20.56 2.31 19.35
CA MET A 6 -19.41 1.93 18.48
C MET A 6 -18.23 1.35 19.29
N PHE A 7 -17.91 1.94 20.46
CA PHE A 7 -16.84 1.41 21.33
C PHE A 7 -17.19 0.04 21.93
N LEU A 8 -18.45 -0.16 22.30
CA LEU A 8 -18.93 -1.45 22.81
C LEU A 8 -18.90 -2.54 21.72
N THR A 9 -19.30 -2.20 20.50
CA THR A 9 -19.27 -3.15 19.37
C THR A 9 -17.83 -3.52 18.99
N ALA A 10 -16.91 -2.55 18.99
CA ALA A 10 -15.50 -2.81 18.75
C ALA A 10 -14.86 -3.67 19.86
N ALA A 11 -15.19 -3.41 21.13
CA ALA A 11 -14.70 -4.19 22.27
C ALA A 11 -15.24 -5.63 22.26
N VAL A 12 -16.49 -5.85 21.87
CA VAL A 12 -17.09 -7.19 21.72
C VAL A 12 -16.45 -7.95 20.55
N LEU A 13 -16.19 -7.30 19.42
CA LEU A 13 -15.47 -7.90 18.28
C LEU A 13 -14.05 -8.30 18.66
N VAL A 14 -13.33 -7.46 19.39
CA VAL A 14 -11.99 -7.77 19.90
C VAL A 14 -12.06 -8.91 20.93
N GLY A 15 -13.06 -8.93 21.82
CA GLY A 15 -13.26 -9.99 22.81
C GLY A 15 -13.61 -11.35 22.19
N LEU A 16 -14.38 -11.38 21.09
CA LEU A 16 -14.70 -12.60 20.35
C LEU A 16 -13.48 -13.19 19.63
N LEU A 17 -12.53 -12.36 19.20
CA LEU A 17 -11.27 -12.82 18.64
C LEU A 17 -10.36 -13.49 19.67
N TRP A 18 -10.50 -13.16 20.96
CA TRP A 18 -9.70 -13.76 22.05
C TRP A 18 -10.30 -15.05 22.60
N ALA A 19 -11.61 -15.27 22.45
CA ALA A 19 -12.29 -16.44 23.00
C ALA A 19 -11.98 -17.78 22.29
N SER A 20 -11.42 -17.75 21.08
CA SER A 20 -11.02 -18.94 20.32
C SER A 20 -9.65 -19.52 20.71
N ALA A 21 -9.03 -19.05 21.79
CA ALA A 21 -7.64 -19.33 22.15
C ALA A 21 -7.39 -20.68 22.88
N ALA A 22 -8.40 -21.51 23.09
CA ALA A 22 -8.31 -22.67 24.02
C ALA A 22 -8.18 -24.06 23.36
N MET A 23 -8.02 -24.13 22.01
CA MET A 23 -7.75 -25.42 21.34
C MET A 23 -6.26 -25.49 21.05
N ALA A 24 -5.61 -26.62 21.28
CA ALA A 24 -4.23 -26.91 20.88
C ALA A 24 -4.14 -26.81 19.35
N GLN A 25 -3.83 -25.61 18.84
CA GLN A 25 -3.79 -25.35 17.42
C GLN A 25 -2.35 -25.39 16.94
N ASP A 26 -2.13 -26.22 15.93
CA ASP A 26 -0.83 -26.50 15.32
C ASP A 26 -0.36 -25.39 14.35
N TYR A 27 -0.91 -24.17 14.49
CA TYR A 27 -0.58 -23.03 13.66
C TYR A 27 -0.52 -21.72 14.47
N ARG A 28 0.20 -20.73 13.95
CA ARG A 28 0.39 -19.42 14.57
C ARG A 28 -0.81 -18.52 14.32
N LYS A 29 -1.39 -17.97 15.41
CA LYS A 29 -2.61 -17.15 15.35
C LYS A 29 -2.37 -15.74 14.83
N PHE A 30 -1.23 -15.16 15.17
CA PHE A 30 -0.91 -13.77 14.82
C PHE A 30 0.47 -13.68 14.20
N GLU A 31 0.61 -12.76 13.26
CA GLU A 31 1.86 -12.38 12.66
C GLU A 31 1.94 -10.87 12.59
N VAL A 32 3.11 -10.31 12.89
CA VAL A 32 3.43 -8.89 12.72
C VAL A 32 4.63 -8.79 11.81
N PHE A 33 4.49 -8.11 10.69
CA PHE A 33 5.56 -7.86 9.74
C PHE A 33 5.98 -6.40 9.78
N GLY A 34 7.28 -6.16 9.64
CA GLY A 34 7.86 -4.83 9.40
C GLY A 34 9.09 -4.96 8.52
N GLY A 35 9.21 -4.08 7.54
CA GLY A 35 10.32 -4.15 6.60
C GLY A 35 10.47 -2.95 5.68
N TYR A 36 11.59 -2.95 4.95
CA TYR A 36 11.84 -2.01 3.86
C TYR A 36 10.94 -2.34 2.68
N SER A 37 10.46 -1.32 2.01
CA SER A 37 9.63 -1.43 0.83
C SER A 37 10.03 -0.39 -0.22
N HIS A 38 10.11 -0.84 -1.46
CA HIS A 38 10.36 -0.01 -2.65
C HIS A 38 9.14 -0.10 -3.57
N ASN A 39 8.57 1.06 -3.92
CA ASN A 39 7.40 1.15 -4.78
C ASN A 39 7.78 1.80 -6.11
N ARG A 40 7.55 1.11 -7.23
CA ARG A 40 7.67 1.66 -8.58
C ARG A 40 6.31 2.23 -8.96
N VAL A 41 6.22 3.55 -8.92
CA VAL A 41 4.99 4.31 -9.15
C VAL A 41 4.91 4.74 -10.60
N ASP A 42 3.77 4.52 -11.22
CA ASP A 42 3.45 5.00 -12.56
C ASP A 42 3.24 6.52 -12.49
N VAL A 43 4.20 7.26 -13.06
CA VAL A 43 4.19 8.72 -13.14
C VAL A 43 4.02 9.21 -14.59
N GLY A 44 3.72 8.29 -15.52
CA GLY A 44 3.63 8.55 -16.96
C GLY A 44 2.81 9.79 -17.32
N PRO A 45 3.03 10.38 -18.50
CA PRO A 45 2.40 11.63 -18.89
C PRO A 45 0.88 11.52 -18.92
N VAL A 46 0.21 12.61 -18.59
CA VAL A 46 -1.26 12.75 -18.63
C VAL A 46 -1.75 12.86 -20.09
N GLU A 47 -0.84 12.82 -21.07
CA GLU A 47 -1.13 13.04 -22.47
C GLU A 47 -1.54 11.72 -23.16
N ASP A 48 -2.77 11.77 -23.69
CA ASP A 48 -3.36 10.92 -24.73
C ASP A 48 -2.86 9.45 -24.78
N PHE A 49 -3.46 8.61 -23.94
CA PHE A 49 -3.42 7.17 -24.13
C PHE A 49 -4.08 6.86 -25.49
N ASP A 50 -3.28 6.61 -26.51
CA ASP A 50 -3.74 6.00 -27.76
C ASP A 50 -3.85 4.48 -27.54
N PRO A 51 -5.08 3.90 -27.54
CA PRO A 51 -5.25 2.46 -27.35
C PRO A 51 -4.65 1.61 -28.48
N SER A 52 -4.11 2.25 -29.52
CA SER A 52 -3.52 1.57 -30.68
C SER A 52 -1.99 1.42 -30.58
N ASP A 53 -1.33 2.03 -29.58
CA ASP A 53 0.08 1.80 -29.35
C ASP A 53 0.26 0.43 -28.69
N ASP A 54 0.99 -0.46 -29.36
CA ASP A 54 1.43 -1.75 -28.81
C ASP A 54 2.32 -1.47 -27.59
N LEU A 55 1.77 -1.69 -26.39
CA LEU A 55 2.50 -1.58 -25.11
C LEU A 55 3.61 -2.63 -25.09
N GLU A 56 4.82 -2.23 -25.42
CA GLU A 56 5.99 -3.08 -25.22
C GLU A 56 6.22 -3.30 -23.72
N PHE A 57 6.61 -4.52 -23.34
CA PHE A 57 6.82 -4.87 -21.93
C PHE A 57 7.87 -3.98 -21.24
N ASN A 58 8.77 -3.38 -22.00
CA ASN A 58 9.78 -2.42 -21.54
C ASN A 58 9.16 -1.08 -21.12
N ASP A 59 8.15 -0.57 -21.84
CA ASP A 59 7.50 0.72 -21.56
C ASP A 59 6.79 0.70 -20.22
N ILE A 60 6.32 -0.49 -19.79
CA ILE A 60 5.71 -0.68 -18.48
C ILE A 60 6.68 -0.36 -17.32
N PHE A 61 8.00 -0.45 -17.54
CA PHE A 61 9.00 -0.21 -16.49
C PHE A 61 9.73 1.12 -16.63
N ASP A 62 9.84 1.70 -17.82
CA ASP A 62 10.65 2.89 -18.08
C ASP A 62 9.99 4.19 -17.58
N GLU A 63 8.68 4.27 -17.55
CA GLU A 63 7.93 5.45 -17.06
C GLU A 63 7.62 5.43 -15.56
N ARG A 64 8.23 4.51 -14.79
CA ARG A 64 7.97 4.39 -13.36
C ARG A 64 9.08 4.93 -12.51
N GLU A 65 8.68 5.79 -11.57
CA GLU A 65 9.57 6.37 -10.60
C GLU A 65 9.65 5.54 -9.30
N GLY A 66 10.87 5.39 -8.77
CA GLY A 66 11.13 4.62 -7.56
C GLY A 66 10.92 5.43 -6.29
N PHE A 67 10.03 4.99 -5.42
CA PHE A 67 9.76 5.55 -4.10
C PHE A 67 10.24 4.59 -3.03
N ASN A 68 11.06 5.07 -2.11
CA ASN A 68 11.59 4.29 -0.99
C ASN A 68 10.72 4.49 0.25
N GLY A 69 10.61 3.44 1.06
CA GLY A 69 9.80 3.52 2.26
C GLY A 69 9.80 2.25 3.09
N PHE A 70 8.71 2.05 3.81
CA PHE A 70 8.51 0.86 4.63
C PHE A 70 7.10 0.29 4.47
N ASN A 71 6.97 -0.98 4.82
CA ASN A 71 5.70 -1.67 4.92
C ASN A 71 5.59 -2.39 6.27
N ALA A 72 4.45 -2.27 6.91
CA ALA A 72 4.11 -2.97 8.13
C ALA A 72 2.75 -3.64 7.99
N SER A 73 2.60 -4.86 8.52
CA SER A 73 1.30 -5.53 8.50
C SER A 73 1.07 -6.41 9.72
N VAL A 74 -0.22 -6.62 10.04
CA VAL A 74 -0.67 -7.55 11.05
C VAL A 74 -1.60 -8.56 10.39
N VAL A 75 -1.41 -9.85 10.71
CA VAL A 75 -2.25 -10.94 10.22
C VAL A 75 -2.83 -11.70 11.40
N GLY A 76 -4.15 -11.87 11.41
CA GLY A 76 -4.86 -12.77 12.28
C GLY A 76 -5.28 -14.04 11.54
N ASN A 77 -4.68 -15.19 11.88
CA ASN A 77 -4.96 -16.45 11.20
C ASN A 77 -6.16 -17.16 11.84
N PHE A 78 -7.20 -17.45 11.06
CA PHE A 78 -8.36 -18.22 11.53
C PHE A 78 -8.18 -19.72 11.29
N SER A 79 -7.30 -20.09 10.37
CA SER A 79 -6.94 -21.47 10.08
C SER A 79 -5.45 -21.59 9.80
N ARG A 80 -4.98 -22.81 9.59
CA ARG A 80 -3.59 -23.07 9.20
C ARG A 80 -3.18 -22.33 7.92
N TYR A 81 -4.12 -22.09 7.00
CA TYR A 81 -3.81 -21.56 5.68
C TYR A 81 -4.36 -20.16 5.39
N ILE A 82 -5.34 -19.69 6.14
CA ILE A 82 -6.09 -18.47 5.85
C ILE A 82 -6.06 -17.51 7.03
N GLY A 83 -5.71 -16.26 6.77
CA GLY A 83 -5.75 -15.17 7.74
C GLY A 83 -6.31 -13.88 7.16
N ALA A 84 -6.82 -13.00 8.03
CA ALA A 84 -7.10 -11.60 7.72
C ALA A 84 -5.83 -10.79 7.88
N LYS A 85 -5.50 -9.99 6.88
CA LYS A 85 -4.33 -9.11 6.86
C LYS A 85 -4.77 -7.65 6.87
N PHE A 86 -4.15 -6.85 7.73
CA PHE A 86 -4.13 -5.40 7.67
C PHE A 86 -2.72 -4.96 7.31
N ASP A 87 -2.60 -4.08 6.31
CA ASP A 87 -1.33 -3.67 5.71
C ASP A 87 -1.26 -2.15 5.65
N TYR A 88 -0.18 -1.58 6.12
CA TYR A 88 0.15 -0.17 5.99
C TYR A 88 1.49 -0.01 5.29
N SER A 89 1.55 0.85 4.29
CA SER A 89 2.81 1.20 3.66
C SER A 89 2.95 2.71 3.47
N TYR A 90 4.19 3.17 3.62
CA TYR A 90 4.61 4.54 3.41
C TYR A 90 5.79 4.58 2.46
N HIS A 91 5.72 5.42 1.44
CA HIS A 91 6.78 5.60 0.46
C HIS A 91 6.94 7.08 0.17
N GLN A 92 8.18 7.53 -0.04
CA GLN A 92 8.46 8.91 -0.40
C GLN A 92 9.53 9.02 -1.47
N LYS A 93 9.48 10.12 -2.22
CA LYS A 93 10.51 10.54 -3.16
C LYS A 93 10.58 12.05 -3.18
N SER A 94 11.82 12.59 -3.16
CA SER A 94 12.08 14.01 -3.35
C SER A 94 12.59 14.24 -4.76
N PHE A 95 12.06 15.29 -5.39
CA PHE A 95 12.46 15.79 -6.70
C PHE A 95 13.08 17.16 -6.52
N SER A 96 14.22 17.39 -7.15
CA SER A 96 14.90 18.70 -7.12
C SER A 96 14.68 19.42 -8.46
N PHE A 97 14.06 20.58 -8.40
CA PHE A 97 13.87 21.46 -9.54
C PHE A 97 14.64 22.78 -9.32
N GLY A 98 15.93 22.79 -9.69
CA GLY A 98 16.79 23.94 -9.43
C GLY A 98 17.11 24.11 -7.92
N PRO A 99 16.82 25.27 -7.32
CA PRO A 99 17.03 25.49 -5.87
C PRO A 99 15.96 24.85 -4.98
N ASP A 100 14.81 24.45 -5.56
CA ASP A 100 13.64 23.99 -4.81
C ASP A 100 13.51 22.48 -4.82
N ASN A 101 13.01 21.92 -3.70
CA ASN A 101 12.79 20.49 -3.54
C ASN A 101 11.29 20.22 -3.28
N THR A 102 10.72 19.32 -4.06
CA THR A 102 9.35 18.83 -3.82
C THR A 102 9.40 17.40 -3.33
N THR A 103 8.69 17.09 -2.24
CA THR A 103 8.61 15.74 -1.71
C THR A 103 7.21 15.19 -1.87
N ILE A 104 7.10 14.10 -2.63
CA ILE A 104 5.85 13.35 -2.80
C ILE A 104 5.86 12.18 -1.81
N ARG A 105 4.73 12.02 -1.10
CA ARG A 105 4.50 10.95 -0.12
C ARG A 105 3.27 10.14 -0.51
N LEU A 106 3.40 8.82 -0.39
CA LEU A 106 2.34 7.85 -0.67
C LEU A 106 2.08 7.03 0.58
N HIS A 107 0.83 6.98 1.01
CA HIS A 107 0.35 6.14 2.11
C HIS A 107 -0.68 5.15 1.57
N ASN A 108 -0.58 3.88 1.94
CA ASN A 108 -1.62 2.88 1.68
C ASN A 108 -2.07 2.24 2.98
N ILE A 109 -3.38 2.14 3.17
CA ILE A 109 -4.04 1.43 4.26
C ILE A 109 -4.96 0.40 3.63
N LEU A 110 -4.58 -0.87 3.71
CA LEU A 110 -5.26 -1.95 3.02
C LEU A 110 -5.66 -3.05 3.98
N GLY A 111 -6.78 -3.72 3.70
CA GLY A 111 -7.25 -4.88 4.44
C GLY A 111 -7.72 -5.98 3.49
N GLY A 112 -7.55 -7.24 3.90
CA GLY A 112 -7.97 -8.36 3.07
C GLY A 112 -7.56 -9.72 3.59
N ILE A 113 -7.28 -10.65 2.69
CA ILE A 113 -7.00 -12.04 2.99
C ILE A 113 -5.56 -12.39 2.61
N GLN A 114 -4.90 -13.16 3.47
CA GLN A 114 -3.61 -13.81 3.23
C GLN A 114 -3.79 -15.34 3.26
N ILE A 115 -3.15 -16.00 2.30
CA ILE A 115 -3.03 -17.47 2.23
C ILE A 115 -1.56 -17.81 2.43
N LYS A 116 -1.26 -18.63 3.45
CA LYS A 116 0.10 -19.03 3.85
C LYS A 116 0.02 -20.30 4.69
N ASP A 117 0.99 -21.21 4.56
CA ASP A 117 1.10 -22.32 5.55
C ASP A 117 1.71 -21.79 6.86
N ASN A 118 0.85 -21.57 7.85
CA ASN A 118 1.20 -21.05 9.17
C ASN A 118 1.63 -22.15 10.16
N SER A 119 1.86 -23.39 9.67
CA SER A 119 2.33 -24.50 10.51
C SER A 119 3.63 -24.16 11.21
N THR A 120 3.84 -24.81 12.35
CA THR A 120 5.06 -24.66 13.17
C THR A 120 6.25 -25.45 12.62
N GLU A 121 6.08 -26.27 11.60
CA GLU A 121 7.11 -27.20 11.10
C GLU A 121 7.84 -26.71 9.83
N GLY A 122 7.14 -26.06 8.90
CA GLY A 122 7.71 -25.61 7.63
C GLY A 122 8.81 -24.56 7.78
N ARG A 123 9.95 -24.71 7.08
CA ARG A 123 11.00 -23.70 7.05
C ARG A 123 10.76 -22.64 5.98
N LEU A 124 10.25 -23.06 4.83
CA LEU A 124 9.88 -22.16 3.72
C LEU A 124 8.38 -21.99 3.72
N LYS A 125 7.91 -20.77 3.72
CA LYS A 125 6.49 -20.41 3.81
C LYS A 125 6.14 -19.43 2.71
N PRO A 126 5.82 -19.93 1.51
CA PRO A 126 5.25 -19.07 0.48
C PRO A 126 3.90 -18.54 0.95
N PHE A 127 3.59 -17.30 0.56
CA PHE A 127 2.31 -16.67 0.84
C PHE A 127 1.80 -15.90 -0.37
N ALA A 128 0.49 -15.74 -0.43
CA ALA A 128 -0.19 -14.83 -1.34
C ALA A 128 -1.23 -14.03 -0.58
N HIS A 129 -1.56 -12.83 -1.07
CA HIS A 129 -2.62 -12.01 -0.49
C HIS A 129 -3.37 -11.20 -1.54
N ALA A 130 -4.60 -10.84 -1.19
CA ALA A 130 -5.42 -9.89 -1.92
C ALA A 130 -6.01 -8.89 -0.91
N LEU A 131 -5.73 -7.61 -1.13
CA LEU A 131 -6.05 -6.52 -0.20
C LEU A 131 -6.73 -5.39 -0.95
N VAL A 132 -7.63 -4.69 -0.26
CA VAL A 132 -8.31 -3.48 -0.76
C VAL A 132 -8.36 -2.42 0.33
N GLY A 133 -8.45 -1.16 -0.05
CA GLY A 133 -8.51 -0.06 0.92
C GLY A 133 -8.33 1.30 0.28
N VAL A 134 -7.57 2.16 0.95
CA VAL A 134 -7.38 3.56 0.58
C VAL A 134 -5.89 3.86 0.40
N GLY A 135 -5.57 4.51 -0.71
CA GLY A 135 -4.29 5.17 -0.95
C GLY A 135 -4.43 6.69 -0.79
N ARG A 136 -3.43 7.32 -0.21
CA ARG A 136 -3.34 8.77 -0.05
C ARG A 136 -2.02 9.27 -0.61
N THR A 137 -2.09 10.30 -1.44
CA THR A 137 -0.92 10.98 -2.01
C THR A 137 -0.89 12.40 -1.46
N SER A 138 0.27 12.84 -0.96
CA SER A 138 0.48 14.23 -0.58
C SER A 138 1.79 14.75 -1.19
N ALA A 139 1.79 16.00 -1.63
CA ALA A 139 2.95 16.70 -2.14
C ALA A 139 3.09 18.05 -1.42
N ASP A 140 4.27 18.30 -0.85
CA ASP A 140 4.63 19.60 -0.26
C ASP A 140 5.17 20.49 -1.37
N LEU A 141 4.44 21.57 -1.68
CA LEU A 141 4.77 22.58 -2.69
C LEU A 141 5.19 23.92 -2.08
N SER A 142 5.20 24.03 -0.76
CA SER A 142 5.40 25.28 -0.01
C SER A 142 6.80 25.91 -0.21
N GLU A 143 7.79 25.17 -0.71
CA GLU A 143 9.10 25.71 -1.06
C GLU A 143 9.13 26.52 -2.37
N PHE A 144 8.15 26.31 -3.27
CA PHE A 144 8.09 27.03 -4.55
C PHE A 144 7.46 28.40 -4.45
N ASP A 145 6.39 28.54 -3.69
CA ASP A 145 5.69 29.78 -3.42
C ASP A 145 4.76 29.57 -2.22
N ASN A 146 4.81 30.46 -1.22
CA ASN A 146 3.92 30.42 -0.06
C ASN A 146 2.42 30.57 -0.41
N SER A 147 2.09 30.76 -1.68
CA SER A 147 0.71 30.83 -2.20
C SER A 147 0.22 29.49 -2.76
N LEU A 148 1.09 28.46 -2.91
CA LEU A 148 0.67 27.14 -3.37
C LEU A 148 0.22 26.31 -2.16
N GLU A 149 -1.02 25.82 -2.22
CA GLU A 149 -1.54 24.91 -1.20
C GLU A 149 -0.95 23.53 -1.37
N ASP A 150 -0.68 22.85 -0.22
CA ASP A 150 -0.24 21.46 -0.21
C ASP A 150 -1.31 20.58 -0.88
N PHE A 151 -0.88 19.74 -1.79
CA PHE A 151 -1.75 18.80 -2.47
C PHE A 151 -1.96 17.55 -1.62
N ASP A 152 -3.21 17.15 -1.39
CA ASP A 152 -3.58 15.97 -0.62
C ASP A 152 -4.80 15.31 -1.27
N ASP A 153 -4.61 14.11 -1.82
CA ASP A 153 -5.71 13.36 -2.44
C ASP A 153 -5.74 11.91 -1.94
N ALA A 154 -6.95 11.39 -1.79
CA ALA A 154 -7.20 10.03 -1.33
C ALA A 154 -8.09 9.29 -2.32
N GLY A 155 -7.67 8.08 -2.69
CA GLY A 155 -8.36 7.25 -3.65
C GLY A 155 -8.47 5.79 -3.23
N PHE A 156 -9.18 5.01 -4.03
CA PHE A 156 -9.23 3.56 -3.87
C PHE A 156 -7.87 2.96 -4.17
N ALA A 157 -7.44 2.02 -3.34
CA ALA A 157 -6.22 1.24 -3.54
C ALA A 157 -6.47 -0.24 -3.34
N ALA A 158 -5.73 -1.07 -4.08
CA ALA A 158 -5.73 -2.51 -3.91
C ALA A 158 -4.30 -3.05 -3.97
N ALA A 159 -4.08 -4.25 -3.45
CA ALA A 159 -2.82 -4.96 -3.63
C ALA A 159 -3.10 -6.45 -3.84
N ILE A 160 -2.50 -7.01 -4.87
CA ILE A 160 -2.49 -8.46 -5.12
C ILE A 160 -1.03 -8.88 -5.27
N GLY A 161 -0.61 -9.84 -4.46
CA GLY A 161 0.79 -10.24 -4.46
C GLY A 161 1.08 -11.41 -3.56
N GLY A 162 2.37 -11.58 -3.30
CA GLY A 162 2.84 -12.66 -2.46
C GLY A 162 4.35 -12.61 -2.27
N GLY A 163 4.88 -13.63 -1.63
CA GLY A 163 6.29 -13.68 -1.31
C GLY A 163 6.69 -14.97 -0.62
N LEU A 164 7.87 -14.92 -0.02
CA LEU A 164 8.43 -16.04 0.69
C LEU A 164 8.97 -15.61 2.05
N ASP A 165 8.48 -16.24 3.10
CA ASP A 165 9.02 -16.14 4.44
C ASP A 165 9.89 -17.38 4.75
N VAL A 166 11.06 -17.14 5.32
CA VAL A 166 12.00 -18.21 5.73
C VAL A 166 12.13 -18.18 7.25
N ARG A 167 11.84 -19.30 7.89
CA ARG A 167 11.96 -19.42 9.35
C ARG A 167 13.43 -19.37 9.78
N VAL A 168 13.69 -18.44 10.69
CA VAL A 168 15.00 -18.29 11.36
C VAL A 168 14.91 -18.81 12.81
N SER A 169 13.78 -18.60 13.48
CA SER A 169 13.58 -19.09 14.85
C SER A 169 12.12 -19.49 15.10
N ARG A 170 11.82 -19.93 16.33
CA ARG A 170 10.45 -20.26 16.72
C ARG A 170 9.50 -19.06 16.68
N LYS A 171 10.01 -17.83 16.82
CA LYS A 171 9.23 -16.60 16.92
C LYS A 171 9.47 -15.64 15.77
N VAL A 172 10.44 -15.91 14.88
CA VAL A 172 10.89 -14.98 13.87
C VAL A 172 11.10 -15.71 12.54
N ASP A 173 10.47 -15.18 11.50
CA ASP A 173 10.73 -15.51 10.11
C ASP A 173 11.31 -14.27 9.40
N VAL A 174 12.14 -14.45 8.38
CA VAL A 174 12.62 -13.39 7.50
C VAL A 174 11.83 -13.46 6.20
N ARG A 175 11.20 -12.35 5.84
CA ARG A 175 10.60 -12.19 4.51
C ARG A 175 11.71 -11.84 3.53
N VAL A 176 12.12 -12.82 2.72
CA VAL A 176 13.23 -12.67 1.77
C VAL A 176 12.81 -11.87 0.55
N PHE A 177 11.55 -11.95 0.15
CA PHE A 177 10.95 -11.06 -0.82
C PHE A 177 9.42 -11.03 -0.66
N GLN A 178 8.84 -9.91 -1.03
CA GLN A 178 7.41 -9.71 -1.31
C GLN A 178 7.31 -8.92 -2.60
N PHE A 179 6.39 -9.31 -3.47
CA PHE A 179 6.08 -8.59 -4.70
C PHE A 179 4.57 -8.39 -4.77
N ASP A 180 4.15 -7.14 -4.97
CA ASP A 180 2.75 -6.77 -5.05
C ASP A 180 2.52 -5.89 -6.28
N TYR A 181 1.48 -6.19 -7.02
CA TYR A 181 0.82 -5.26 -7.91
C TYR A 181 -0.15 -4.43 -7.08
N ASN A 182 0.04 -3.11 -7.06
CA ASN A 182 -0.67 -2.19 -6.18
C ASN A 182 -1.35 -1.06 -6.98
N PRO A 183 -2.47 -1.33 -7.67
CA PRO A 183 -3.22 -0.32 -8.39
C PRO A 183 -3.86 0.68 -7.43
N MET A 184 -3.76 1.98 -7.76
CA MET A 184 -4.39 3.08 -7.04
C MET A 184 -5.22 3.89 -8.02
N ARG A 185 -6.49 4.19 -7.65
CA ARG A 185 -7.40 4.97 -8.45
C ARG A 185 -7.75 6.27 -7.73
N PHE A 186 -7.40 7.37 -8.36
CA PHE A 186 -7.73 8.71 -7.91
C PHE A 186 -8.81 9.32 -8.84
N ASP A 187 -9.77 10.00 -8.24
CA ASP A 187 -10.76 10.79 -8.95
C ASP A 187 -10.44 12.27 -8.66
N PHE A 188 -9.59 12.88 -9.50
CA PHE A 188 -9.23 14.29 -9.38
C PHE A 188 -10.44 15.14 -9.76
N THR A 189 -11.20 15.60 -8.77
CA THR A 189 -12.23 16.64 -8.91
C THR A 189 -11.60 17.96 -8.51
N ASP A 190 -11.55 18.90 -9.44
CA ASP A 190 -11.04 20.27 -9.27
C ASP A 190 -9.50 20.41 -9.25
N PHE A 191 -8.83 20.14 -10.36
CA PHE A 191 -7.54 20.76 -10.63
C PHE A 191 -7.80 22.21 -11.10
N GLY A 192 -8.06 23.09 -10.15
CA GLY A 192 -8.02 24.53 -10.37
C GLY A 192 -6.57 24.99 -10.37
N ALA A 193 -5.85 24.86 -11.48
CA ALA A 193 -4.62 25.62 -11.70
C ALA A 193 -4.99 27.10 -11.89
N SER A 194 -5.42 27.74 -10.80
CA SER A 194 -5.64 29.18 -10.72
C SER A 194 -4.31 29.83 -10.35
N GLY A 195 -3.56 30.28 -11.33
CA GLY A 195 -2.37 31.08 -11.02
C GLY A 195 -1.37 31.30 -12.14
N ILE A 196 -1.42 30.55 -13.24
CA ILE A 196 -0.52 30.82 -14.37
C ILE A 196 -1.31 31.50 -15.48
N VAL A 197 -1.06 32.81 -15.64
CA VAL A 197 -1.67 33.63 -16.70
C VAL A 197 -1.33 33.01 -18.05
N GLY A 198 -2.35 32.48 -18.74
CA GLY A 198 -2.24 32.00 -20.12
C GLY A 198 -2.43 30.48 -20.34
N THR A 199 -2.67 29.68 -19.29
CA THR A 199 -3.04 28.29 -19.47
C THR A 199 -4.56 28.11 -19.54
N PRO A 200 -5.08 27.27 -20.47
CA PRO A 200 -6.50 26.98 -20.52
C PRO A 200 -6.94 26.29 -19.21
N THR A 201 -8.04 26.79 -18.63
CA THR A 201 -8.68 26.18 -17.47
C THR A 201 -9.29 24.86 -17.91
N PHE A 202 -8.63 23.73 -17.64
CA PHE A 202 -9.21 22.41 -17.83
C PHE A 202 -10.14 22.13 -16.63
N GLN A 203 -11.42 22.32 -16.81
CA GLN A 203 -12.46 21.76 -15.96
C GLN A 203 -12.79 20.36 -16.51
N GLY A 204 -12.18 19.34 -15.95
CA GLY A 204 -12.45 17.96 -16.30
C GLY A 204 -12.23 17.04 -15.10
N ASN A 205 -13.17 16.14 -14.82
CA ASN A 205 -12.99 15.04 -13.89
C ASN A 205 -12.01 14.04 -14.51
N LEU A 206 -10.73 14.14 -14.14
CA LEU A 206 -9.71 13.19 -14.57
C LEU A 206 -9.71 11.99 -13.63
N LYS A 207 -10.21 10.85 -14.09
CA LYS A 207 -10.09 9.58 -13.39
C LYS A 207 -8.83 8.89 -13.87
N ARG A 208 -7.85 8.73 -12.98
CA ARG A 208 -6.60 8.03 -13.32
C ARG A 208 -6.41 6.81 -12.43
N THR A 209 -6.02 5.70 -13.06
CA THR A 209 -5.54 4.51 -12.35
C THR A 209 -4.02 4.44 -12.50
N LEU A 210 -3.31 4.49 -11.38
CA LEU A 210 -1.87 4.31 -11.32
C LEU A 210 -1.58 2.82 -11.11
N HIS A 211 -0.79 2.24 -12.00
CA HIS A 211 -0.39 0.83 -11.94
C HIS A 211 0.97 0.72 -11.26
N ASN A 212 0.99 0.52 -9.95
CA ASN A 212 2.21 0.49 -9.16
C ASN A 212 2.67 -0.94 -8.87
N PHE A 213 3.98 -1.12 -8.69
CA PHE A 213 4.59 -2.38 -8.25
C PHE A 213 5.40 -2.15 -6.99
N ARG A 214 5.15 -2.94 -5.96
CA ARG A 214 5.82 -2.86 -4.67
C ARG A 214 6.67 -4.11 -4.44
N ILE A 215 7.93 -3.89 -4.03
CA ILE A 215 8.86 -4.96 -3.63
C ILE A 215 9.24 -4.71 -2.17
N GLY A 216 9.26 -5.75 -1.35
CA GLY A 216 9.57 -5.63 0.08
C GLY A 216 10.41 -6.77 0.62
N VAL A 217 11.18 -6.46 1.68
CA VAL A 217 11.93 -7.41 2.50
C VAL A 217 11.81 -7.02 3.97
N GLY A 218 11.89 -7.97 4.90
CA GLY A 218 11.77 -7.60 6.31
C GLY A 218 11.68 -8.79 7.26
N ILE A 219 11.11 -8.54 8.44
CA ILE A 219 11.01 -9.50 9.53
C ILE A 219 9.54 -9.72 9.88
N VAL A 220 9.20 -10.98 10.13
CA VAL A 220 7.89 -11.43 10.60
C VAL A 220 8.02 -11.99 12.01
N PHE A 221 7.30 -11.42 12.96
CA PHE A 221 7.18 -11.90 14.34
C PHE A 221 5.88 -12.67 14.51
N HIS A 222 5.92 -13.69 15.40
CA HIS A 222 4.78 -14.56 15.70
C HIS A 222 4.49 -14.63 17.20
#